data_729bc98e94de74d8e344ac39438a096f
#
_entry.id   729bc98e94de74d8e344ac39438a096f
#
_cell.length_a   1.000
_cell.length_b   1.000
_cell.length_c   1.000
_cell.angle_alpha   90.00
_cell.angle_beta   90.00
_cell.angle_gamma   90.00
#
_symmetry.space_group_name_H-M   'P 1'
#
loop_
_entity.id
_entity.type
_entity.pdbx_description
1 polymer ?
#
loop_
_entity_poly.entity_id
_entity_poly.type
_entity_poly.pdbx_seq_one_letter_code
_entity_poly.pdbx_strand_id
1 'polypeptide(L)'
;MKKLIVILGIGIVLYACSSNNNNQQTTGEKTSTSTSDYDPKRGEGQYDQVELGDKLDVAMAKEGETIANLKCASCHKYTDERLVGPGWSGVTTKHKPEWIMNFITNPDPMIDKDPELQAQLELCLVRMPNQNLTGDDARKILEFMRQNDGVK
;
A
#
# COMPACT_ATOMS: atom_id res chain seq x y z
N MET A 1 70.31 -5.79 -11.77
CA MET A 1 71.22 -4.65 -12.00
C MET A 1 70.38 -3.38 -12.07
N LYS A 2 70.78 -2.41 -11.20
CA LYS A 2 70.48 -0.97 -11.22
C LYS A 2 68.94 -0.59 -11.16
N LYS A 3 68.39 -0.25 -10.03
CA LYS A 3 68.39 1.02 -9.27
C LYS A 3 68.18 2.24 -10.18
N LEU A 4 67.01 2.89 -10.01
CA LEU A 4 66.99 4.35 -9.87
C LEU A 4 65.74 4.79 -9.09
N ILE A 5 66.02 5.40 -7.95
CA ILE A 5 65.13 6.14 -7.08
C ILE A 5 65.11 7.58 -7.62
N VAL A 6 63.94 8.17 -7.79
CA VAL A 6 63.80 9.63 -7.84
C VAL A 6 62.68 10.05 -6.90
N ILE A 7 63.13 10.67 -5.83
CA ILE A 7 62.34 11.42 -4.86
C ILE A 7 62.37 12.89 -5.32
N LEU A 8 61.21 13.55 -5.35
CA LEU A 8 61.03 15.01 -5.21
C LEU A 8 59.51 15.25 -5.38
N GLY A 9 58.79 16.00 -4.64
CA GLY A 9 59.06 17.00 -3.65
C GLY A 9 57.77 17.58 -3.14
N ILE A 10 57.81 18.05 -2.00
CA ILE A 10 56.90 18.71 -1.10
C ILE A 10 56.11 19.83 -1.78
N GLY A 11 54.78 19.86 -1.49
CA GLY A 11 53.93 21.02 -1.73
C GLY A 11 52.77 21.06 -0.75
N ILE A 12 53.05 21.46 0.49
CA ILE A 12 52.06 21.79 1.50
C ILE A 12 51.51 23.17 1.17
N VAL A 13 50.22 23.26 0.81
CA VAL A 13 49.49 24.54 0.83
C VAL A 13 48.41 24.44 1.89
N LEU A 14 48.73 24.98 3.05
CA LEU A 14 47.78 25.30 4.11
C LEU A 14 46.98 26.50 3.65
N TYR A 15 45.70 26.30 3.37
CA TYR A 15 44.73 27.39 3.34
C TYR A 15 43.85 27.27 4.57
N ALA A 16 44.21 28.04 5.58
CA ALA A 16 43.35 28.34 6.70
C ALA A 16 42.52 29.57 6.33
N CYS A 17 41.20 29.42 6.33
CA CYS A 17 40.29 30.54 6.45
C CYS A 17 39.09 30.10 7.30
N SER A 18 39.16 30.55 8.49
CA SER A 18 38.29 31.48 9.20
C SER A 18 36.89 30.96 9.56
N SER A 19 36.76 30.83 10.85
CA SER A 19 35.52 30.72 11.63
C SER A 19 34.41 31.63 11.13
N ASN A 20 33.24 31.06 11.00
CA ASN A 20 32.04 31.73 11.50
C ASN A 20 31.09 30.69 12.12
N ASN A 21 31.00 30.77 13.43
CA ASN A 21 30.00 30.09 14.24
C ASN A 21 28.63 30.62 13.84
N ASN A 22 27.76 29.76 13.30
CA ASN A 22 26.34 29.82 13.60
C ASN A 22 25.81 28.42 13.79
N ASN A 23 25.56 28.17 15.04
CA ASN A 23 24.91 27.02 15.60
C ASN A 23 23.46 26.96 15.04
N GLN A 24 23.20 26.04 14.13
CA GLN A 24 21.82 25.62 13.83
C GLN A 24 21.84 24.14 13.51
N GLN A 25 21.63 23.38 14.57
CA GLN A 25 21.35 21.98 14.57
C GLN A 25 19.95 21.80 13.95
N THR A 26 19.89 21.55 12.67
CA THR A 26 18.70 21.04 12.01
C THR A 26 18.96 19.59 11.65
N THR A 27 18.44 18.72 12.49
CA THR A 27 18.10 17.35 12.15
C THR A 27 17.31 17.40 10.83
N GLY A 28 17.98 17.10 9.75
CA GLY A 28 17.36 16.94 8.44
C GLY A 28 16.59 15.64 8.38
N GLU A 29 15.40 15.65 8.95
CA GLU A 29 14.35 14.74 8.58
C GLU A 29 14.06 14.99 7.10
N LYS A 30 14.46 14.08 6.26
CA LYS A 30 13.99 14.02 4.87
C LYS A 30 12.50 13.71 4.88
N THR A 31 11.71 14.72 5.16
CA THR A 31 10.31 14.73 4.78
C THR A 31 10.31 14.74 3.25
N SER A 32 10.19 13.58 2.66
CA SER A 32 9.74 13.44 1.29
C SER A 32 8.32 13.96 1.24
N THR A 33 8.18 15.25 0.99
CA THR A 33 6.90 15.86 0.65
C THR A 33 6.55 15.36 -0.75
N SER A 34 6.04 14.12 -0.83
CA SER A 34 5.20 13.75 -1.94
C SER A 34 3.86 14.44 -1.66
N THR A 35 3.59 15.53 -2.35
CA THR A 35 2.25 16.08 -2.51
C THR A 35 1.46 15.10 -3.38
N SER A 36 1.21 13.89 -2.88
CA SER A 36 0.20 13.04 -3.46
C SER A 36 -1.12 13.43 -2.81
N ASP A 37 -2.04 13.86 -3.62
CA ASP A 37 -3.44 14.11 -3.27
C ASP A 37 -4.19 12.79 -2.91
N TYR A 38 -3.43 11.76 -2.57
CA TYR A 38 -3.90 10.42 -2.24
C TYR A 38 -4.19 10.30 -0.74
N ASP A 39 -5.42 9.94 -0.39
CA ASP A 39 -5.81 9.62 0.99
C ASP A 39 -5.64 8.11 1.27
N PRO A 40 -4.63 7.70 2.06
CA PRO A 40 -4.37 6.28 2.34
C PRO A 40 -5.45 5.62 3.19
N LYS A 41 -6.39 6.37 3.78
CA LYS A 41 -7.48 5.82 4.58
C LYS A 41 -8.74 5.54 3.76
N ARG A 42 -8.98 6.34 2.74
CA ARG A 42 -10.12 6.21 1.83
C ARG A 42 -9.75 5.51 0.53
N GLY A 43 -8.51 5.62 0.12
CA GLY A 43 -8.06 5.26 -1.21
C GLY A 43 -8.53 6.26 -2.27
N GLU A 44 -8.39 5.89 -3.54
CA GLU A 44 -8.80 6.68 -4.68
C GLU A 44 -9.92 6.00 -5.44
N GLY A 45 -11.03 6.69 -5.62
CA GLY A 45 -12.20 6.18 -6.33
C GLY A 45 -13.46 6.96 -6.00
N GLN A 46 -14.59 6.40 -6.39
CA GLN A 46 -15.90 7.06 -6.31
C GLN A 46 -16.59 6.95 -4.94
N TYR A 47 -16.04 6.13 -4.03
CA TYR A 47 -16.67 5.91 -2.72
C TYR A 47 -16.02 6.81 -1.69
N ASP A 48 -16.74 7.85 -1.28
CA ASP A 48 -16.33 8.77 -0.21
C ASP A 48 -16.87 8.32 1.15
N GLN A 49 -18.03 7.68 1.15
CA GLN A 49 -18.69 7.09 2.31
C GLN A 49 -19.37 5.79 1.92
N VAL A 50 -19.33 4.81 2.82
CA VAL A 50 -20.02 3.53 2.68
C VAL A 50 -20.80 3.24 3.96
N GLU A 51 -22.10 3.28 3.85
CA GLU A 51 -22.98 2.96 4.98
C GLU A 51 -22.99 1.45 5.24
N LEU A 52 -22.62 1.09 6.44
CA LEU A 52 -22.67 -0.28 6.94
C LEU A 52 -23.67 -0.36 8.09
N GLY A 53 -24.49 -1.39 8.09
CA GLY A 53 -25.32 -1.70 9.26
C GLY A 53 -24.46 -2.17 10.45
N ASP A 54 -24.97 -1.97 11.67
CA ASP A 54 -24.33 -2.46 12.90
C ASP A 54 -24.23 -3.99 12.92
N LYS A 55 -25.19 -4.65 12.24
CA LYS A 55 -25.23 -6.10 12.10
C LYS A 55 -24.88 -6.51 10.67
N LEU A 56 -24.44 -7.75 10.54
CA LEU A 56 -24.19 -8.37 9.26
C LEU A 56 -25.50 -8.56 8.48
N ASP A 57 -25.51 -8.19 7.20
CA ASP A 57 -26.52 -8.66 6.26
C ASP A 57 -26.10 -10.04 5.72
N VAL A 58 -26.65 -11.08 6.33
CA VAL A 58 -26.31 -12.48 6.01
C VAL A 58 -26.66 -12.85 4.57
N ALA A 59 -27.76 -12.30 4.04
CA ALA A 59 -28.17 -12.58 2.65
C ALA A 59 -27.18 -11.94 1.67
N MET A 60 -26.82 -10.69 1.91
CA MET A 60 -25.83 -9.96 1.11
C MET A 60 -24.45 -10.61 1.20
N ALA A 61 -24.02 -11.04 2.39
CA ALA A 61 -22.74 -11.72 2.60
C ALA A 61 -22.68 -13.04 1.80
N LYS A 62 -23.76 -13.81 1.76
CA LYS A 62 -23.83 -15.07 0.99
C LYS A 62 -23.75 -14.83 -0.52
N GLU A 63 -24.37 -13.78 -1.03
CA GLU A 63 -24.22 -13.39 -2.43
C GLU A 63 -22.79 -12.93 -2.72
N GLY A 64 -22.19 -12.16 -1.80
CA GLY A 64 -20.80 -11.72 -1.87
C GLY A 64 -19.80 -12.88 -1.87
N GLU A 65 -20.04 -13.92 -1.06
CA GLU A 65 -19.25 -15.16 -1.07
C GLU A 65 -19.29 -15.83 -2.45
N THR A 66 -20.46 -15.89 -3.06
CA THR A 66 -20.62 -16.47 -4.40
C THR A 66 -19.82 -15.70 -5.45
N ILE A 67 -19.86 -14.38 -5.41
CA ILE A 67 -19.10 -13.52 -6.33
C ILE A 67 -17.61 -13.66 -6.06
N ALA A 68 -17.20 -13.65 -4.79
CA ALA A 68 -15.80 -13.77 -4.39
C ALA A 68 -15.19 -15.13 -4.80
N ASN A 69 -15.94 -16.21 -4.66
CA ASN A 69 -15.52 -17.55 -5.12
C ASN A 69 -15.28 -17.59 -6.62
N LEU A 70 -16.09 -16.86 -7.40
CA LEU A 70 -15.95 -16.81 -8.85
C LEU A 70 -14.79 -15.91 -9.32
N LYS A 71 -14.62 -14.76 -8.70
CA LYS A 71 -13.74 -13.68 -9.21
C LYS A 71 -12.42 -13.51 -8.42
N CYS A 72 -12.36 -13.94 -7.17
CA CYS A 72 -11.28 -13.59 -6.26
C CYS A 72 -10.50 -14.82 -5.74
N ALA A 73 -11.18 -15.94 -5.52
CA ALA A 73 -10.62 -17.11 -4.85
C ALA A 73 -9.47 -17.80 -5.63
N SER A 74 -9.32 -17.54 -6.92
CA SER A 74 -8.18 -18.02 -7.70
C SER A 74 -6.84 -17.38 -7.27
N CYS A 75 -6.89 -16.19 -6.67
CA CYS A 75 -5.71 -15.44 -6.25
C CYS A 75 -5.66 -15.15 -4.74
N HIS A 76 -6.79 -15.17 -4.04
CA HIS A 76 -6.88 -14.85 -2.62
C HIS A 76 -7.45 -16.01 -1.81
N LYS A 77 -6.86 -16.27 -0.63
CA LYS A 77 -7.49 -17.09 0.40
C LYS A 77 -8.27 -16.21 1.37
N TYR A 78 -9.30 -16.77 1.99
CA TYR A 78 -10.09 -16.07 3.00
C TYR A 78 -9.46 -16.13 4.40
N THR A 79 -8.39 -16.91 4.54
CA THR A 79 -7.52 -16.97 5.72
C THR A 79 -6.46 -15.87 5.66
N ASP A 80 -5.49 -15.91 6.56
CA ASP A 80 -4.30 -15.06 6.56
C ASP A 80 -3.22 -15.52 5.57
N GLU A 81 -3.38 -16.72 5.00
CA GLU A 81 -2.42 -17.29 4.08
C GLU A 81 -2.43 -16.57 2.72
N ARG A 82 -1.23 -16.33 2.21
CA ARG A 82 -1.05 -15.84 0.84
C ARG A 82 -1.21 -16.98 -0.17
N LEU A 83 -1.84 -16.68 -1.30
CA LEU A 83 -1.83 -17.52 -2.49
C LEU A 83 -1.02 -16.81 -3.60
N VAL A 84 -1.66 -16.10 -4.50
CA VAL A 84 -1.04 -15.13 -5.41
C VAL A 84 -1.08 -13.76 -4.75
N GLY A 85 -2.26 -13.33 -4.32
CA GLY A 85 -2.49 -12.14 -3.53
C GLY A 85 -2.47 -12.42 -2.02
N PRO A 86 -2.56 -11.39 -1.18
CA PRO A 86 -2.63 -11.53 0.27
C PRO A 86 -3.92 -12.23 0.70
N GLY A 87 -3.87 -12.87 1.88
CA GLY A 87 -5.06 -13.41 2.52
C GLY A 87 -6.02 -12.31 2.98
N TRP A 88 -7.30 -12.66 3.19
CA TRP A 88 -8.35 -11.68 3.52
C TRP A 88 -8.66 -11.57 5.01
N SER A 89 -8.11 -12.44 5.84
CA SER A 89 -8.35 -12.38 7.29
C SER A 89 -7.96 -11.03 7.86
N GLY A 90 -8.88 -10.36 8.54
CA GLY A 90 -8.68 -9.05 9.17
C GLY A 90 -8.74 -7.84 8.22
N VAL A 91 -9.10 -8.02 6.95
CA VAL A 91 -9.08 -6.93 5.96
C VAL A 91 -10.02 -5.78 6.34
N THR A 92 -11.19 -6.08 6.91
CA THR A 92 -12.19 -5.08 7.30
C THR A 92 -11.86 -4.38 8.63
N THR A 93 -10.93 -4.92 9.39
CA THR A 93 -10.37 -4.24 10.58
C THR A 93 -9.19 -3.35 10.23
N LYS A 94 -8.48 -3.70 9.16
CA LYS A 94 -7.30 -2.97 8.69
C LYS A 94 -7.66 -1.78 7.81
N HIS A 95 -8.61 -1.94 6.91
CA HIS A 95 -8.99 -0.93 5.94
C HIS A 95 -10.43 -0.47 6.15
N LYS A 96 -10.67 0.81 5.87
CA LYS A 96 -12.02 1.36 5.87
C LYS A 96 -12.87 0.79 4.74
N PRO A 97 -14.20 0.76 4.90
CA PRO A 97 -15.13 0.31 3.85
C PRO A 97 -14.92 1.03 2.51
N GLU A 98 -14.71 2.35 2.55
CA GLU A 98 -14.45 3.18 1.36
C GLU A 98 -13.18 2.72 0.64
N TRP A 99 -12.10 2.47 1.39
CA TRP A 99 -10.85 2.00 0.82
C TRP A 99 -11.03 0.66 0.11
N ILE A 100 -11.73 -0.29 0.77
CA ILE A 100 -11.98 -1.62 0.20
C ILE A 100 -12.82 -1.50 -1.08
N MET A 101 -13.92 -0.73 -1.03
CA MET A 101 -14.81 -0.53 -2.17
C MET A 101 -14.08 0.11 -3.35
N ASN A 102 -13.29 1.15 -3.10
CA ASN A 102 -12.49 1.82 -4.13
C ASN A 102 -11.47 0.86 -4.73
N PHE A 103 -10.77 0.10 -3.89
CA PHE A 103 -9.72 -0.81 -4.35
C PHE A 103 -10.26 -1.94 -5.22
N ILE A 104 -11.30 -2.65 -4.78
CA ILE A 104 -11.80 -3.82 -5.51
C ILE A 104 -12.54 -3.46 -6.79
N THR A 105 -13.06 -2.23 -6.91
CA THR A 105 -13.73 -1.76 -8.14
C THR A 105 -12.77 -1.16 -9.16
N ASN A 106 -11.67 -0.53 -8.70
CA ASN A 106 -10.67 0.08 -9.58
C ASN A 106 -9.27 0.06 -8.95
N PRO A 107 -8.55 -1.08 -8.98
CA PRO A 107 -7.31 -1.24 -8.25
C PRO A 107 -6.14 -0.41 -8.79
N ASP A 108 -6.06 -0.16 -10.10
CA ASP A 108 -4.88 0.41 -10.74
C ASP A 108 -4.44 1.77 -10.17
N PRO A 109 -5.32 2.78 -10.04
CA PRO A 109 -4.92 4.08 -9.50
C PRO A 109 -4.38 4.00 -8.07
N MET A 110 -4.93 3.06 -7.27
CA MET A 110 -4.51 2.87 -5.90
C MET A 110 -3.16 2.14 -5.83
N ILE A 111 -2.94 1.10 -6.64
CA ILE A 111 -1.65 0.39 -6.70
C ILE A 111 -0.52 1.35 -7.11
N ASP A 112 -0.80 2.33 -7.96
CA ASP A 112 0.21 3.28 -8.43
C ASP A 112 0.57 4.35 -7.37
N LYS A 113 -0.29 4.59 -6.38
CA LYS A 113 -0.14 5.69 -5.42
C LYS A 113 0.03 5.25 -3.97
N ASP A 114 -0.56 4.11 -3.59
CA ASP A 114 -0.55 3.61 -2.22
C ASP A 114 0.76 2.88 -1.91
N PRO A 115 1.58 3.35 -0.96
CA PRO A 115 2.85 2.71 -0.63
C PRO A 115 2.68 1.27 -0.12
N GLU A 116 1.55 0.96 0.55
CA GLU A 116 1.29 -0.40 1.04
C GLU A 116 0.97 -1.34 -0.13
N LEU A 117 0.17 -0.89 -1.10
CA LEU A 117 -0.14 -1.67 -2.29
C LEU A 117 1.09 -1.87 -3.18
N GLN A 118 1.98 -0.87 -3.27
CA GLN A 118 3.26 -1.01 -3.96
C GLN A 118 4.14 -2.07 -3.29
N ALA A 119 4.25 -2.04 -1.96
CA ALA A 119 4.97 -3.08 -1.21
C ALA A 119 4.34 -4.47 -1.40
N GLN A 120 3.01 -4.57 -1.44
CA GLN A 120 2.31 -5.82 -1.74
C GLN A 120 2.59 -6.30 -3.18
N LEU A 121 2.64 -5.39 -4.15
CA LEU A 121 2.96 -5.73 -5.54
C LEU A 121 4.37 -6.33 -5.66
N GLU A 122 5.36 -5.78 -4.93
CA GLU A 122 6.72 -6.34 -4.89
C GLU A 122 6.76 -7.76 -4.30
N LEU A 123 5.90 -8.05 -3.33
CA LEU A 123 5.81 -9.36 -2.71
C LEU A 123 5.03 -10.37 -3.56
N CYS A 124 3.96 -9.94 -4.21
CA CYS A 124 3.08 -10.81 -5.00
C CYS A 124 3.59 -11.03 -6.42
N LEU A 125 4.40 -10.10 -6.96
CA LEU A 125 4.92 -10.08 -8.34
C LEU A 125 3.83 -10.08 -9.43
N VAL A 126 2.58 -9.94 -9.04
CA VAL A 126 1.40 -9.90 -9.94
C VAL A 126 0.52 -8.73 -9.52
N ARG A 127 0.23 -7.87 -10.47
CA ARG A 127 -0.71 -6.77 -10.27
C ARG A 127 -2.13 -7.31 -10.22
N MET A 128 -2.92 -6.92 -9.22
CA MET A 128 -4.32 -7.29 -9.13
C MET A 128 -5.09 -6.75 -10.33
N PRO A 129 -5.68 -7.59 -11.17
CA PRO A 129 -6.45 -7.13 -12.31
C PRO A 129 -7.81 -6.59 -11.88
N ASN A 130 -8.32 -5.61 -12.61
CA ASN A 130 -9.70 -5.13 -12.41
C ASN A 130 -10.69 -6.25 -12.75
N GLN A 131 -11.55 -6.60 -11.80
CA GLN A 131 -12.54 -7.67 -11.93
C GLN A 131 -13.87 -7.20 -12.54
N ASN A 132 -13.95 -5.93 -12.96
CA ASN A 132 -15.15 -5.30 -13.50
C ASN A 132 -16.36 -5.50 -12.59
N LEU A 133 -16.19 -5.25 -11.30
CA LEU A 133 -17.25 -5.31 -10.31
C LEU A 133 -18.16 -4.08 -10.44
N THR A 134 -19.45 -4.32 -10.35
CA THR A 134 -20.40 -3.23 -10.09
C THR A 134 -20.28 -2.77 -8.64
N GLY A 135 -20.82 -1.60 -8.31
CA GLY A 135 -20.87 -1.14 -6.92
C GLY A 135 -21.65 -2.08 -6.02
N ASP A 136 -22.70 -2.70 -6.55
CA ASP A 136 -23.52 -3.69 -5.84
C ASP A 136 -22.71 -4.98 -5.57
N ASP A 137 -22.00 -5.49 -6.56
CA ASP A 137 -21.11 -6.65 -6.38
C ASP A 137 -20.05 -6.36 -5.31
N ALA A 138 -19.42 -5.20 -5.39
CA ALA A 138 -18.37 -4.79 -4.44
C ALA A 138 -18.93 -4.65 -3.02
N ARG A 139 -20.15 -4.09 -2.86
CA ARG A 139 -20.81 -3.98 -1.57
C ARG A 139 -21.15 -5.34 -0.97
N LYS A 140 -21.57 -6.31 -1.79
CA LYS A 140 -21.82 -7.70 -1.38
C LYS A 140 -20.52 -8.39 -0.96
N ILE A 141 -19.45 -8.22 -1.72
CA ILE A 141 -18.12 -8.76 -1.37
C ILE A 141 -17.63 -8.16 -0.05
N LEU A 142 -17.79 -6.85 0.16
CA LEU A 142 -17.45 -6.21 1.42
C LEU A 142 -18.23 -6.81 2.60
N GLU A 143 -19.51 -7.11 2.42
CA GLU A 143 -20.30 -7.76 3.47
C GLU A 143 -19.82 -9.18 3.76
N PHE A 144 -19.42 -9.93 2.74
CA PHE A 144 -18.77 -11.23 2.92
C PHE A 144 -17.41 -11.10 3.64
N MET A 145 -16.60 -10.09 3.34
CA MET A 145 -15.36 -9.83 4.08
C MET A 145 -15.63 -9.54 5.55
N ARG A 146 -16.70 -8.78 5.87
CA ARG A 146 -17.14 -8.53 7.25
C ARG A 146 -17.51 -9.83 7.96
N GLN A 147 -18.25 -10.72 7.30
CA GLN A 147 -18.59 -12.04 7.83
C GLN A 147 -17.34 -12.87 8.09
N ASN A 148 -16.41 -12.88 7.14
CA ASN A 148 -15.14 -13.61 7.26
C ASN A 148 -14.31 -13.12 8.46
N ASP A 149 -14.38 -11.84 8.78
CA ASP A 149 -13.70 -11.20 9.91
C ASP A 149 -14.51 -11.27 11.23
N GLY A 150 -15.64 -12.00 11.25
CA GLY A 150 -16.38 -12.34 12.44
C GLY A 150 -17.51 -11.38 12.85
N VAL A 151 -17.89 -10.45 11.99
CA VAL A 151 -19.09 -9.62 12.19
C VAL A 151 -20.33 -10.52 12.12
N LYS A 152 -21.31 -10.29 13.04
CA LYS A 152 -22.54 -11.09 13.19
C LYS A 152 -23.79 -10.24 13.04
#